data_e67d914652838e8a7aba859fb9e65e09
#
_entry.id   e67d914652838e8a7aba859fb9e65e09
#
_cell.length_a   1.000
_cell.length_b   1.000
_cell.length_c   1.000
_cell.angle_alpha   90.00
_cell.angle_beta   90.00
_cell.angle_gamma   90.00
#
_symmetry.space_group_name_H-M   'P 1'
#
loop_
_entity.id
_entity.type
_entity.pdbx_description
1 polymer ?
#
loop_
_entity_poly.entity_id
_entity_poly.type
_entity_poly.pdbx_seq_one_letter_code
_entity_poly.pdbx_strand_id
1 'polypeptide(L)'
;VLGSNREEFVSSCPFLLLVGESTRLPPASPPPGDRFDETTSISLGTALAPAVSRHALVLAVRKVRDTFASMITVGRTSNNDIVVLDPQVSRFHAYFQTLDQGLELVDADSRYGTYVDGRKLAAKRGELVMPDQTIRFGDQSLTLLTAEACWNLYHRAVKAAPRE
;
A
#
# COMPACT_ATOMS: atom_id res chain seq x y z
N VAL A 1 0.83 -15.75 11.76
CA VAL A 1 0.62 -16.99 10.99
C VAL A 1 -0.42 -16.66 9.94
N LEU A 2 0.02 -16.39 8.70
CA LEU A 2 -0.89 -16.39 7.56
C LEU A 2 -1.45 -17.81 7.48
N GLY A 3 -2.75 -17.95 7.65
CA GLY A 3 -3.43 -19.22 7.56
C GLY A 3 -3.01 -19.94 6.29
N SER A 4 -2.82 -21.23 6.37
CA SER A 4 -2.43 -22.09 5.25
C SER A 4 -3.48 -22.13 4.13
N ASN A 5 -4.54 -21.33 4.25
CA ASN A 5 -5.73 -21.38 3.42
C ASN A 5 -5.95 -20.04 2.70
N ARG A 6 -5.94 -20.10 1.35
CA ARG A 6 -6.23 -18.98 0.45
C ARG A 6 -7.59 -18.33 0.76
N GLU A 7 -8.60 -19.12 1.04
CA GLU A 7 -9.96 -18.63 1.30
C GLU A 7 -10.02 -17.77 2.56
N GLU A 8 -9.31 -18.15 3.61
CA GLU A 8 -9.22 -17.39 4.85
C GLU A 8 -8.51 -16.05 4.63
N PHE A 9 -7.39 -16.04 3.87
CA PHE A 9 -6.70 -14.80 3.55
C PHE A 9 -7.56 -13.85 2.73
N VAL A 10 -8.18 -14.35 1.65
CA VAL A 10 -9.03 -13.53 0.76
C VAL A 10 -10.24 -12.98 1.53
N SER A 11 -10.86 -13.80 2.39
CA SER A 11 -12.00 -13.37 3.21
C SER A 11 -11.61 -12.33 4.26
N SER A 12 -10.39 -12.39 4.77
CA SER A 12 -9.86 -11.44 5.76
C SER A 12 -9.44 -10.10 5.16
N CYS A 13 -9.27 -10.04 3.83
CA CYS A 13 -8.82 -8.85 3.11
C CYS A 13 -9.88 -8.39 2.07
N PRO A 14 -11.02 -7.85 2.48
CA PRO A 14 -12.07 -7.38 1.57
C PRO A 14 -11.74 -6.04 0.89
N PHE A 15 -10.49 -5.65 0.86
CA PHE A 15 -9.97 -4.39 0.33
C PHE A 15 -8.82 -4.66 -0.64
N LEU A 16 -8.47 -3.67 -1.45
CA LEU A 16 -7.31 -3.72 -2.33
C LEU A 16 -6.00 -3.50 -1.54
N LEU A 17 -4.92 -4.00 -2.10
CA LEU A 17 -3.58 -3.92 -1.53
C LEU A 17 -2.64 -3.18 -2.49
N LEU A 18 -1.80 -2.31 -1.95
CA LEU A 18 -0.68 -1.72 -2.66
C LEU A 18 0.57 -2.55 -2.34
N VAL A 19 1.16 -3.15 -3.35
CA VAL A 19 2.29 -4.07 -3.21
C VAL A 19 3.47 -3.59 -4.04
N GLY A 20 4.66 -3.57 -3.44
CA GLY A 20 5.89 -3.18 -4.12
C GLY A 20 7.12 -3.42 -3.29
N GLU A 21 8.23 -2.88 -3.73
CA GLU A 21 9.47 -2.89 -2.95
C GLU A 21 9.65 -1.53 -2.26
N SER A 22 10.01 -1.56 -0.98
CA SER A 22 10.35 -0.33 -0.29
C SER A 22 11.68 0.19 -0.80
N THR A 23 11.72 1.45 -1.20
CA THR A 23 12.97 2.13 -1.58
C THR A 23 13.87 2.40 -0.36
N ARG A 24 13.33 2.23 0.84
CA ARG A 24 14.06 2.40 2.10
C ARG A 24 13.70 1.32 3.12
N LEU A 25 14.70 0.90 3.89
CA LEU A 25 14.47 0.12 5.11
C LEU A 25 13.61 0.96 6.08
N PRO A 26 12.56 0.37 6.67
CA PRO A 26 11.91 1.02 7.80
C PRO A 26 12.96 1.28 8.89
N PRO A 27 12.86 2.40 9.62
CA PRO A 27 13.75 2.66 10.74
C PRO A 27 13.70 1.48 11.71
N ALA A 28 14.85 1.08 12.23
CA ALA A 28 14.98 -0.06 13.15
C ALA A 28 14.14 0.11 14.45
N SER A 29 13.67 1.32 14.71
CA SER A 29 12.73 1.64 15.79
C SER A 29 11.85 2.82 15.35
N PRO A 30 10.56 2.81 15.66
CA PRO A 30 9.70 3.97 15.44
C PRO A 30 10.21 5.16 16.26
N PRO A 31 10.09 6.39 15.74
CA PRO A 31 10.45 7.57 16.50
C PRO A 31 9.65 7.62 17.81
N PRO A 32 10.24 8.07 18.93
CA PRO A 32 9.55 8.16 20.20
C PRO A 32 8.35 9.11 20.08
N GLY A 33 7.15 8.61 20.36
CA GLY A 33 5.89 9.36 20.30
C GLY A 33 4.91 8.92 19.20
N ASP A 34 5.37 8.27 18.14
CA ASP A 34 4.50 7.67 17.14
C ASP A 34 4.29 6.17 17.49
N ARG A 35 3.16 5.86 18.08
CA ARG A 35 2.66 4.48 18.07
C ARG A 35 2.24 4.19 16.64
N PHE A 36 3.12 3.53 15.87
CA PHE A 36 2.69 2.84 14.67
C PHE A 36 1.71 1.75 15.12
N ASP A 37 0.42 1.99 14.94
CA ASP A 37 -0.56 0.94 15.02
C ASP A 37 -0.17 -0.10 13.98
N GLU A 38 0.15 -1.31 14.43
CA GLU A 38 0.49 -2.48 13.59
C GLU A 38 -0.59 -2.80 12.53
N THR A 39 -1.69 -2.10 12.58
CA THR A 39 -2.85 -2.28 11.70
C THR A 39 -2.67 -1.68 10.30
N THR A 40 -1.70 -0.78 10.08
CA THR A 40 -1.51 -0.12 8.76
C THR A 40 -0.56 -0.89 7.85
N SER A 41 0.42 -1.58 8.45
CA SER A 41 1.24 -2.56 7.75
C SER A 41 0.71 -3.92 8.15
N ILE A 42 0.05 -4.63 7.22
CA ILE A 42 -0.12 -6.06 7.43
C ILE A 42 1.30 -6.59 7.55
N SER A 43 1.68 -7.09 8.72
CA SER A 43 3.01 -7.67 8.96
C SER A 43 3.12 -9.00 8.19
N LEU A 44 2.95 -8.92 6.87
CA LEU A 44 3.31 -9.99 5.96
C LEU A 44 4.84 -10.19 5.96
N GLY A 45 5.59 -9.18 6.45
CA GLY A 45 7.05 -9.21 6.45
C GLY A 45 7.67 -10.40 7.17
N THR A 46 7.07 -10.90 8.26
CA THR A 46 7.60 -12.05 8.98
C THR A 46 7.20 -13.38 8.34
N ALA A 47 6.08 -13.45 7.65
CA ALA A 47 5.61 -14.65 6.98
C ALA A 47 6.08 -14.74 5.52
N LEU A 48 6.42 -13.60 4.90
CA LEU A 48 6.95 -13.49 3.54
C LEU A 48 8.49 -13.50 3.48
N ALA A 49 9.15 -13.41 4.63
CA ALA A 49 10.59 -13.16 4.75
C ALA A 49 11.53 -14.11 3.98
N PRO A 50 11.24 -15.38 3.71
CA PRO A 50 12.17 -16.20 2.93
C PRO A 50 12.00 -16.12 1.41
N ALA A 51 10.90 -15.57 0.90
CA ALA A 51 10.53 -15.73 -0.50
C ALA A 51 10.30 -14.43 -1.27
N VAL A 52 10.09 -13.33 -0.57
CA VAL A 52 9.96 -11.99 -1.15
C VAL A 52 11.15 -11.18 -0.66
N SER A 53 11.69 -10.32 -1.52
CA SER A 53 12.78 -9.39 -1.17
C SER A 53 12.60 -8.85 0.25
N ARG A 54 13.66 -8.73 1.02
CA ARG A 54 13.65 -8.20 2.41
C ARG A 54 13.01 -6.82 2.54
N HIS A 55 12.57 -6.24 1.44
CA HIS A 55 12.01 -4.89 1.33
C HIS A 55 10.59 -4.87 0.73
N ALA A 56 9.90 -6.01 0.71
CA ALA A 56 8.52 -6.03 0.24
C ALA A 56 7.63 -5.14 1.12
N LEU A 57 6.93 -4.22 0.47
CA LEU A 57 5.96 -3.32 1.08
C LEU A 57 4.55 -3.74 0.65
N VAL A 58 3.70 -4.00 1.62
CA VAL A 58 2.29 -4.33 1.38
C VAL A 58 1.44 -3.42 2.26
N LEU A 59 0.62 -2.59 1.65
CA LEU A 59 -0.22 -1.60 2.33
C LEU A 59 -1.68 -1.85 1.99
N ALA A 60 -2.54 -1.91 2.99
CA ALA A 60 -3.98 -2.07 2.81
C ALA A 60 -4.64 -0.76 2.39
N VAL A 61 -5.42 -0.78 1.31
CA VAL A 61 -6.24 0.36 0.89
C VAL A 61 -7.54 0.31 1.68
N ARG A 62 -7.47 0.76 2.93
CA ARG A 62 -8.63 0.80 3.83
C ARG A 62 -8.57 2.01 4.76
N LYS A 63 -9.73 2.42 5.22
CA LYS A 63 -9.87 3.45 6.24
C LYS A 63 -9.38 2.92 7.59
N VAL A 64 -8.51 3.69 8.25
CA VAL A 64 -7.94 3.38 9.58
C VAL A 64 -8.14 4.53 10.54
N ARG A 65 -8.07 5.77 10.05
CA ARG A 65 -8.19 7.00 10.86
C ARG A 65 -9.56 7.63 10.71
N ASP A 66 -10.10 8.19 11.77
CA ASP A 66 -11.40 8.89 11.73
C ASP A 66 -11.34 10.25 11.03
N THR A 67 -10.15 10.74 10.73
CA THR A 67 -9.94 11.99 10.00
C THR A 67 -10.39 11.82 8.55
N PHE A 68 -11.22 12.73 8.05
CA PHE A 68 -11.75 12.69 6.67
C PHE A 68 -12.51 11.40 6.33
N ALA A 69 -13.69 11.22 6.93
CA ALA A 69 -14.48 9.97 6.91
C ALA A 69 -14.66 9.29 5.54
N SER A 70 -14.70 10.03 4.44
CA SER A 70 -14.88 9.50 3.08
C SER A 70 -13.56 9.27 2.31
N MET A 71 -12.42 9.62 2.90
CA MET A 71 -11.12 9.55 2.22
C MET A 71 -10.21 8.55 2.92
N ILE A 72 -9.56 7.67 2.15
CA ILE A 72 -8.44 6.84 2.62
C ILE A 72 -7.17 7.61 2.29
N THR A 73 -6.57 8.24 3.27
CA THR A 73 -5.46 9.19 3.09
C THR A 73 -4.13 8.48 2.91
N VAL A 74 -3.29 9.04 2.03
CA VAL A 74 -1.93 8.55 1.72
C VAL A 74 -0.93 9.67 1.98
N GLY A 75 0.14 9.37 2.70
CA GLY A 75 1.21 10.33 2.94
C GLY A 75 2.34 9.76 3.79
N ARG A 76 3.39 10.55 4.03
CA ARG A 76 4.54 10.05 4.78
C ARG A 76 4.44 10.18 6.29
N THR A 77 3.42 10.85 6.81
CA THR A 77 3.22 11.04 8.26
C THR A 77 2.18 10.06 8.81
N SER A 78 2.34 9.68 10.08
CA SER A 78 1.54 8.66 10.77
C SER A 78 0.05 8.98 10.92
N ASN A 79 -0.37 10.21 10.67
CA ASN A 79 -1.77 10.60 10.69
C ASN A 79 -2.55 10.24 9.41
N ASN A 80 -1.90 9.65 8.41
CA ASN A 80 -2.57 9.10 7.23
C ASN A 80 -3.04 7.67 7.47
N ASP A 81 -4.02 7.22 6.68
CA ASP A 81 -4.48 5.83 6.69
C ASP A 81 -3.42 4.90 6.07
N ILE A 82 -2.76 5.36 5.02
CA ILE A 82 -1.67 4.66 4.32
C ILE A 82 -0.40 5.49 4.49
N VAL A 83 0.58 4.94 5.20
CA VAL A 83 1.85 5.61 5.46
C VAL A 83 2.93 5.08 4.52
N VAL A 84 3.46 5.97 3.69
CA VAL A 84 4.56 5.68 2.75
C VAL A 84 5.79 6.47 3.19
N LEU A 85 6.75 5.78 3.82
CA LEU A 85 7.95 6.38 4.42
C LEU A 85 9.02 6.71 3.36
N ASP A 86 8.72 7.66 2.50
CA ASP A 86 9.63 8.18 1.48
C ASP A 86 9.68 9.72 1.54
N PRO A 87 10.87 10.36 1.50
CA PRO A 87 10.99 11.83 1.61
C PRO A 87 10.38 12.56 0.42
N GLN A 88 10.20 11.92 -0.72
CA GLN A 88 9.51 12.51 -1.87
C GLN A 88 7.97 12.41 -1.73
N VAL A 89 7.48 11.60 -0.81
CA VAL A 89 6.06 11.57 -0.48
C VAL A 89 5.73 12.74 0.44
N SER A 90 4.74 13.55 0.07
CA SER A 90 4.26 14.68 0.89
C SER A 90 3.62 14.18 2.19
N ARG A 91 3.56 15.02 3.23
CA ARG A 91 2.91 14.68 4.51
C ARG A 91 1.47 14.21 4.32
N PHE A 92 0.71 14.89 3.46
CA PHE A 92 -0.54 14.47 2.86
C PHE A 92 -0.32 14.53 1.34
N HIS A 93 -0.32 13.39 0.66
CA HIS A 93 0.12 13.27 -0.72
C HIS A 93 -1.04 13.03 -1.68
N ALA A 94 -1.88 12.08 -1.34
CA ALA A 94 -3.02 11.65 -2.13
C ALA A 94 -4.10 11.06 -1.22
N TYR A 95 -5.24 10.73 -1.79
CA TYR A 95 -6.26 9.96 -1.10
C TYR A 95 -7.06 9.12 -2.08
N PHE A 96 -7.60 8.02 -1.59
CA PHE A 96 -8.58 7.23 -2.29
C PHE A 96 -9.98 7.54 -1.79
N GLN A 97 -10.95 7.47 -2.68
CA GLN A 97 -12.38 7.50 -2.36
C GLN A 97 -13.07 6.32 -3.01
N THR A 98 -13.98 5.69 -2.27
CA THR A 98 -14.85 4.65 -2.84
C THR A 98 -16.10 5.32 -3.41
N LEU A 99 -16.31 5.13 -4.70
CA LEU A 99 -17.49 5.60 -5.44
C LEU A 99 -18.31 4.39 -5.88
N ASP A 100 -19.55 4.63 -6.33
CA ASP A 100 -20.42 3.55 -6.85
C ASP A 100 -19.77 2.82 -8.06
N GLN A 101 -18.99 3.54 -8.86
CA GLN A 101 -18.28 3.02 -10.03
C GLN A 101 -16.90 2.43 -9.72
N GLY A 102 -16.43 2.45 -8.48
CA GLY A 102 -15.15 1.88 -8.10
C GLY A 102 -14.29 2.75 -7.19
N LEU A 103 -13.00 2.51 -7.18
CA LEU A 103 -12.03 3.24 -6.38
C LEU A 103 -11.45 4.40 -7.20
N GLU A 104 -11.56 5.60 -6.67
CA GLU A 104 -10.98 6.82 -7.25
C GLU A 104 -9.72 7.21 -6.47
N LEU A 105 -8.67 7.62 -7.20
CA LEU A 105 -7.44 8.17 -6.63
C LEU A 105 -7.32 9.65 -6.99
N VAL A 106 -7.02 10.48 -6.00
CA VAL A 106 -6.86 11.94 -6.15
C VAL A 106 -5.51 12.36 -5.62
N ASP A 107 -4.73 13.07 -6.41
CA ASP A 107 -3.51 13.75 -5.95
C ASP A 107 -3.90 15.01 -5.16
N ALA A 108 -3.40 15.14 -3.94
CA ALA A 108 -3.71 16.25 -3.04
C ALA A 108 -2.84 17.50 -3.26
N ASP A 109 -2.40 17.76 -4.49
CA ASP A 109 -1.44 18.81 -4.83
C ASP A 109 -0.05 18.50 -4.24
N SER A 110 0.37 17.27 -4.40
CA SER A 110 1.62 16.79 -3.85
C SER A 110 2.84 17.39 -4.58
N ARG A 111 3.97 17.51 -3.86
CA ARG A 111 5.18 18.15 -4.41
C ARG A 111 5.74 17.45 -5.64
N TYR A 112 5.78 16.12 -5.63
CA TYR A 112 6.36 15.31 -6.69
C TYR A 112 5.33 14.63 -7.58
N GLY A 113 4.05 14.71 -7.21
CA GLY A 113 2.93 14.17 -7.99
C GLY A 113 2.65 12.70 -7.73
N THR A 114 1.43 12.32 -8.05
CA THR A 114 0.94 10.94 -8.10
C THR A 114 0.84 10.50 -9.55
N TYR A 115 1.20 9.25 -9.83
CA TYR A 115 1.19 8.70 -11.18
C TYR A 115 0.45 7.36 -11.20
N VAL A 116 -0.29 7.12 -12.28
CA VAL A 116 -0.94 5.84 -12.57
C VAL A 116 -0.43 5.34 -13.91
N ASP A 117 0.17 4.16 -13.95
CA ASP A 117 0.81 3.55 -15.13
C ASP A 117 1.76 4.52 -15.85
N GLY A 118 2.55 5.28 -15.08
CA GLY A 118 3.51 6.26 -15.58
C GLY A 118 2.93 7.62 -15.98
N ARG A 119 1.59 7.77 -16.00
CA ARG A 119 0.91 9.03 -16.32
C ARG A 119 0.63 9.82 -15.04
N LYS A 120 1.05 11.08 -15.02
CA LYS A 120 0.82 11.98 -13.88
C LYS A 120 -0.66 12.35 -13.77
N LEU A 121 -1.21 12.25 -12.57
CA LEU A 121 -2.55 12.76 -12.27
C LEU A 121 -2.55 14.28 -12.23
N ALA A 122 -3.65 14.87 -12.69
CA ALA A 122 -3.89 16.29 -12.45
C ALA A 122 -4.23 16.51 -10.97
N ALA A 123 -3.57 17.47 -10.34
CA ALA A 123 -3.81 17.76 -8.93
C ALA A 123 -5.30 18.07 -8.66
N LYS A 124 -5.82 17.52 -7.58
CA LYS A 124 -7.22 17.69 -7.12
C LYS A 124 -8.28 17.19 -8.12
N ARG A 125 -7.90 16.36 -9.08
CA ARG A 125 -8.83 15.67 -9.98
C ARG A 125 -8.75 14.18 -9.73
N GLY A 126 -9.90 13.57 -9.54
CA GLY A 126 -10.03 12.14 -9.33
C GLY A 126 -9.91 11.36 -10.62
N GLU A 127 -9.31 10.19 -10.53
CA GLU A 127 -9.23 9.20 -11.60
C GLU A 127 -9.52 7.81 -11.04
N LEU A 128 -10.40 7.08 -11.70
CA LEU A 128 -10.70 5.69 -11.34
C LEU A 128 -9.45 4.83 -11.53
N VAL A 129 -9.14 4.03 -10.53
CA VAL A 129 -8.02 3.09 -10.57
C VAL A 129 -8.53 1.65 -10.45
N MET A 130 -7.84 0.76 -11.16
CA MET A 130 -8.22 -0.65 -11.26
C MET A 130 -7.10 -1.55 -10.71
N PRO A 131 -7.42 -2.77 -10.27
CA PRO A 131 -6.39 -3.76 -9.98
C PRO A 131 -5.42 -3.93 -11.13
N ASP A 132 -4.19 -4.32 -10.80
CA ASP A 132 -3.02 -4.50 -11.66
C ASP A 132 -2.38 -3.21 -12.20
N GLN A 133 -2.93 -2.04 -11.91
CA GLN A 133 -2.28 -0.77 -12.24
C GLN A 133 -1.14 -0.45 -11.28
N THR A 134 -0.09 0.17 -11.82
CA THR A 134 1.02 0.70 -11.03
C THR A 134 0.73 2.11 -10.57
N ILE A 135 0.73 2.34 -9.27
CA ILE A 135 0.57 3.65 -8.65
C ILE A 135 1.93 4.09 -8.08
N ARG A 136 2.35 5.31 -8.40
CA ARG A 136 3.60 5.88 -7.88
C ARG A 136 3.32 7.16 -7.11
N PHE A 137 3.79 7.18 -5.86
CA PHE A 137 3.81 8.35 -4.99
C PHE A 137 5.25 8.83 -4.81
N GLY A 138 5.61 9.99 -5.36
CA GLY A 138 7.00 10.41 -5.41
C GLY A 138 7.87 9.39 -6.16
N ASP A 139 8.83 8.75 -5.47
CA ASP A 139 9.67 7.67 -6.03
C ASP A 139 9.16 6.26 -5.70
N GLN A 140 8.20 6.14 -4.78
CA GLN A 140 7.67 4.85 -4.38
C GLN A 140 6.64 4.33 -5.38
N SER A 141 6.98 3.26 -6.09
CA SER A 141 6.07 2.56 -7.02
C SER A 141 5.46 1.33 -6.36
N LEU A 142 4.14 1.19 -6.48
CA LEU A 142 3.35 0.11 -5.90
C LEU A 142 2.33 -0.37 -6.92
N THR A 143 2.05 -1.67 -6.96
CA THR A 143 0.98 -2.23 -7.79
C THR A 143 -0.28 -2.42 -6.96
N LEU A 144 -1.40 -1.96 -7.46
CA LEU A 144 -2.71 -2.14 -6.83
C LEU A 144 -3.22 -3.56 -7.13
N LEU A 145 -3.39 -4.38 -6.11
CA LEU A 145 -3.77 -5.78 -6.25
C LEU A 145 -5.04 -6.12 -5.45
N THR A 146 -5.80 -7.09 -5.94
CA THR A 146 -6.78 -7.78 -5.12
C THR A 146 -6.08 -8.70 -4.11
N ALA A 147 -6.78 -9.09 -3.04
CA ALA A 147 -6.25 -10.05 -2.08
C ALA A 147 -5.85 -11.37 -2.75
N GLU A 148 -6.65 -11.82 -3.72
CA GLU A 148 -6.37 -13.04 -4.49
C GLU A 148 -5.09 -12.92 -5.33
N ALA A 149 -4.91 -11.80 -6.05
CA ALA A 149 -3.71 -11.55 -6.85
C ALA A 149 -2.46 -11.46 -5.95
N CYS A 150 -2.57 -10.81 -4.81
CA CYS A 150 -1.50 -10.71 -3.81
C CYS A 150 -1.12 -12.11 -3.27
N TRP A 151 -2.10 -12.95 -2.95
CA TRP A 151 -1.87 -14.33 -2.53
C TRP A 151 -1.13 -15.14 -3.59
N ASN A 152 -1.56 -15.05 -4.86
CA ASN A 152 -0.93 -15.76 -5.97
C ASN A 152 0.51 -15.29 -6.22
N LEU A 153 0.76 -13.97 -6.12
CA LEU A 153 2.10 -13.40 -6.23
C LEU A 153 3.02 -13.98 -5.15
N TYR A 154 2.55 -14.00 -3.91
CA TYR A 154 3.29 -14.58 -2.79
C TYR A 154 3.65 -16.04 -3.00
N HIS A 155 2.68 -16.87 -3.36
CA HIS A 155 2.91 -18.30 -3.55
C HIS A 155 3.85 -18.61 -4.72
N ARG A 156 3.85 -17.79 -5.77
CA ARG A 156 4.84 -17.90 -6.85
C ARG A 156 6.25 -17.57 -6.35
N ALA A 157 6.39 -16.49 -5.57
CA ALA A 157 7.67 -16.08 -5.02
C ALA A 157 8.25 -17.14 -4.06
N VAL A 158 7.40 -17.70 -3.18
CA VAL A 158 7.81 -18.80 -2.27
C VAL A 158 8.27 -20.04 -3.02
N LYS A 159 7.58 -20.43 -4.11
CA LYS A 159 7.95 -21.58 -4.93
C LYS A 159 9.22 -21.37 -5.75
N ALA A 160 9.51 -20.12 -6.12
CA ALA A 160 10.69 -19.75 -6.89
C ALA A 160 11.94 -19.56 -6.01
N ALA A 161 11.80 -19.47 -4.70
CA ALA A 161 12.93 -19.34 -3.78
C ALA A 161 13.79 -20.64 -3.81
N PRO A 162 15.11 -20.54 -3.96
CA PRO A 162 15.98 -21.70 -3.90
C PRO A 162 15.84 -22.36 -2.52
N ARG A 163 15.65 -23.66 -2.50
CA ARG A 163 15.73 -24.45 -1.27
C ARG A 163 17.20 -24.63 -0.95
N GLU A 164 17.69 -23.96 0.09
CA GLU A 164 18.97 -24.28 0.70
C GLU A 164 18.90 -25.65 1.37
#